data_ac23a27422a789d2026f3f6a70af719b
#
_entry.id   ac23a27422a789d2026f3f6a70af719b
#
_cell.length_a   1.000
_cell.length_b   1.000
_cell.length_c   1.000
_cell.angle_alpha   90.00
_cell.angle_beta   90.00
_cell.angle_gamma   90.00
#
_symmetry.space_group_name_H-M   'P 1'
#
loop_
_entity.id
_entity.type
_entity.pdbx_description
1 polymer ?
#
loop_
_entity_poly.entity_id
_entity_poly.type
_entity_poly.pdbx_seq_one_letter_code
_entity_poly.pdbx_strand_id
1 'polypeptide(L)'
;MQPGQPGGSDWSWTTPYPGRFAVRLKVEGDGAIENSQFTTPEGVIKFPCTVKEHQYLLYTFDGKAVVTDKNYNVVQTVVPEGEALMPAGTSAVSFSCSLISEDAPDVVIRFMTLGEPETVEVR
;
A
#
# COMPACT_ATOMS: atom_id res chain seq x y z
N MET A 1 -13.77 12.53 -4.46
CA MET A 1 -13.62 12.21 -3.04
C MET A 1 -13.26 13.47 -2.27
N GLN A 2 -13.70 13.63 -1.05
CA GLN A 2 -13.48 14.85 -0.27
C GLN A 2 -12.31 14.65 0.72
N PRO A 3 -11.63 15.73 1.14
CA PRO A 3 -10.57 15.64 2.14
C PRO A 3 -11.09 15.01 3.45
N GLY A 4 -10.27 14.19 4.08
CA GLY A 4 -10.65 13.49 5.31
C GLY A 4 -11.50 12.25 5.11
N GLN A 5 -11.94 12.00 3.89
CA GLN A 5 -12.65 10.76 3.55
C GLN A 5 -11.64 9.63 3.30
N PRO A 6 -11.97 8.40 3.70
CA PRO A 6 -11.09 7.28 3.35
C PRO A 6 -11.14 7.03 1.83
N GLY A 7 -9.98 6.82 1.26
CA GLY A 7 -9.85 6.28 -0.07
C GLY A 7 -9.62 4.78 0.02
N GLY A 8 -9.95 4.04 -1.03
CA GLY A 8 -9.69 2.63 -0.97
C GLY A 8 -10.11 1.85 -2.20
N SER A 9 -9.72 0.59 -2.21
CA SER A 9 -10.06 -0.35 -3.26
C SER A 9 -9.96 -1.77 -2.73
N ASP A 10 -10.71 -2.67 -3.36
CA ASP A 10 -10.68 -4.09 -3.02
C ASP A 10 -10.35 -4.89 -4.27
N TRP A 11 -9.61 -5.98 -4.10
CA TRP A 11 -9.32 -6.91 -5.20
C TRP A 11 -9.12 -8.33 -4.67
N SER A 12 -9.13 -9.28 -5.59
CA SER A 12 -8.79 -10.67 -5.28
C SER A 12 -7.36 -10.95 -5.70
N TRP A 13 -6.66 -11.74 -4.91
CA TRP A 13 -5.28 -12.12 -5.17
C TRP A 13 -5.09 -13.61 -4.95
N THR A 14 -4.37 -14.24 -5.87
CA THR A 14 -4.06 -15.66 -5.77
C THR A 14 -2.55 -15.85 -5.60
N THR A 15 -2.16 -16.59 -4.58
CA THR A 15 -0.77 -16.95 -4.36
C THR A 15 -0.66 -18.44 -4.00
N PRO A 16 0.35 -19.13 -4.53
CA PRO A 16 0.55 -20.54 -4.17
C PRO A 16 1.17 -20.73 -2.79
N TYR A 17 1.79 -19.70 -2.22
CA TYR A 17 2.51 -19.79 -0.95
C TYR A 17 1.97 -18.79 0.06
N PRO A 18 1.74 -19.22 1.33
CA PRO A 18 1.38 -18.28 2.37
C PRO A 18 2.59 -17.44 2.80
N GLY A 19 2.36 -16.26 3.34
CA GLY A 19 3.43 -15.43 3.87
C GLY A 19 3.16 -13.95 3.74
N ARG A 20 4.19 -13.15 3.97
CA ARG A 20 4.11 -11.71 3.81
C ARG A 20 3.98 -11.35 2.34
N PHE A 21 3.38 -10.21 2.11
CA PHE A 21 3.38 -9.59 0.79
C PHE A 21 4.34 -8.40 0.77
N ALA A 22 4.70 -7.95 -0.42
CA ALA A 22 5.45 -6.72 -0.63
C ALA A 22 4.60 -5.73 -1.42
N VAL A 23 4.85 -4.45 -1.22
CA VAL A 23 4.07 -3.39 -1.84
C VAL A 23 5.00 -2.29 -2.33
N ARG A 24 4.74 -1.82 -3.54
CA ARG A 24 5.29 -0.55 -4.03
C ARG A 24 4.10 0.34 -4.39
N LEU A 25 3.83 1.31 -3.53
CA LEU A 25 2.75 2.26 -3.71
C LEU A 25 3.34 3.59 -4.15
N LYS A 26 2.80 4.16 -5.23
CA LYS A 26 3.21 5.47 -5.73
C LYS A 26 2.00 6.38 -5.79
N VAL A 27 2.18 7.62 -5.33
CA VAL A 27 1.18 8.66 -5.49
C VAL A 27 1.50 9.45 -6.76
N GLU A 28 0.57 9.45 -7.71
CA GLU A 28 0.67 10.20 -8.95
C GLU A 28 -0.38 11.31 -8.96
N GLY A 29 -0.07 12.43 -9.58
CA GLY A 29 -0.94 13.58 -9.60
C GLY A 29 -0.81 14.43 -8.34
N ASP A 30 -1.59 15.50 -8.26
CA ASP A 30 -1.52 16.46 -7.16
C ASP A 30 -2.23 15.91 -5.93
N GLY A 31 -1.52 15.84 -4.82
CA GLY A 31 -2.12 15.46 -3.55
C GLY A 31 -1.21 14.57 -2.72
N ALA A 32 -1.77 14.08 -1.64
CA ALA A 32 -1.07 13.20 -0.72
C ALA A 32 -2.07 12.29 0.00
N ILE A 33 -1.58 11.16 0.46
CA ILE A 33 -2.35 10.24 1.28
C ILE A 33 -1.59 9.96 2.58
N GLU A 34 -2.33 9.56 3.61
CA GLU A 34 -1.73 9.14 4.87
C GLU A 34 -2.41 7.90 5.41
N ASN A 35 -1.73 7.23 6.34
CA ASN A 35 -2.25 6.05 7.02
C ASN A 35 -2.73 4.97 6.05
N SER A 36 -1.90 4.65 5.06
CA SER A 36 -2.18 3.55 4.13
C SER A 36 -2.32 2.24 4.89
N GLN A 37 -3.36 1.47 4.58
CA GLN A 37 -3.68 0.24 5.29
C GLN A 37 -4.05 -0.86 4.31
N PHE A 38 -3.54 -2.05 4.54
CA PHE A 38 -3.90 -3.24 3.78
C PHE A 38 -4.55 -4.24 4.70
N THR A 39 -5.68 -4.80 4.27
CA THR A 39 -6.42 -5.81 5.02
C THR A 39 -6.46 -7.09 4.20
N THR A 40 -6.11 -8.20 4.84
CA THR A 40 -6.20 -9.54 4.26
C THR A 40 -7.02 -10.42 5.21
N PRO A 41 -7.39 -11.65 4.81
CA PRO A 41 -8.05 -12.56 5.76
C PRO A 41 -7.22 -12.89 7.00
N GLU A 42 -5.91 -12.70 6.93
CA GLU A 42 -4.98 -13.02 8.02
C GLU A 42 -4.50 -11.80 8.80
N GLY A 43 -5.15 -10.64 8.64
CA GLY A 43 -4.84 -9.49 9.46
C GLY A 43 -4.89 -8.15 8.75
N VAL A 44 -4.41 -7.14 9.45
CA VAL A 44 -4.39 -5.75 9.00
C VAL A 44 -3.01 -5.18 9.28
N ILE A 45 -2.43 -4.51 8.28
CA ILE A 45 -1.18 -3.77 8.45
C ILE A 45 -1.40 -2.32 8.05
N LYS A 46 -0.95 -1.40 8.90
CA LYS A 46 -1.08 0.03 8.69
C LYS A 46 0.28 0.68 8.63
N PHE A 47 0.45 1.61 7.71
CA PHE A 47 1.68 2.38 7.57
C PHE A 47 1.40 3.82 8.02
N PRO A 48 1.78 4.19 9.26
CA PRO A 48 1.48 5.51 9.83
C PRO A 48 2.42 6.57 9.27
N CYS A 49 2.22 6.93 8.00
CA CYS A 49 3.05 7.91 7.32
C CYS A 49 2.25 8.62 6.24
N THR A 50 2.81 9.74 5.77
CA THR A 50 2.27 10.49 4.64
C THR A 50 3.08 10.17 3.40
N VAL A 51 2.41 9.87 2.28
CA VAL A 51 3.03 9.70 0.97
C VAL A 51 2.54 10.84 0.09
N LYS A 52 3.45 11.67 -0.37
CA LYS A 52 3.18 12.84 -1.21
C LYS A 52 3.34 12.51 -2.68
N GLU A 53 2.96 13.46 -3.53
CA GLU A 53 3.13 13.36 -4.97
C GLU A 53 4.53 12.91 -5.35
N HIS A 54 4.62 11.94 -6.24
CA HIS A 54 5.87 11.34 -6.75
C HIS A 54 6.70 10.61 -5.72
N GLN A 55 6.16 10.38 -4.53
CA GLN A 55 6.82 9.55 -3.53
C GLN A 55 6.33 8.12 -3.61
N TYR A 56 7.15 7.21 -3.09
CA TYR A 56 6.84 5.78 -2.99
C TYR A 56 6.76 5.35 -1.55
N LEU A 57 5.81 4.49 -1.24
CA LEU A 57 5.82 3.69 -0.02
C LEU A 57 6.25 2.28 -0.41
N LEU A 58 7.35 1.82 0.14
CA LEU A 58 7.90 0.50 -0.14
C LEU A 58 7.79 -0.36 1.11
N TYR A 59 7.15 -1.51 0.96
CA TYR A 59 7.07 -2.51 2.01
C TYR A 59 7.62 -3.82 1.45
N THR A 60 8.61 -4.39 2.12
CA THR A 60 9.35 -5.55 1.61
C THR A 60 9.01 -6.81 2.39
N PHE A 61 9.37 -7.96 1.81
CA PHE A 61 9.07 -9.27 2.42
C PHE A 61 9.71 -9.48 3.79
N ASP A 62 10.71 -8.69 4.14
CA ASP A 62 11.35 -8.76 5.46
C ASP A 62 10.62 -7.94 6.52
N GLY A 63 9.47 -7.34 6.18
CA GLY A 63 8.66 -6.58 7.11
C GLY A 63 9.09 -5.14 7.31
N LYS A 64 10.00 -4.63 6.48
CA LYS A 64 10.48 -3.24 6.55
C LYS A 64 9.72 -2.34 5.61
N ALA A 65 9.52 -1.10 6.01
CA ALA A 65 8.83 -0.10 5.20
C ALA A 65 9.58 1.23 5.22
N VAL A 66 9.62 1.89 4.06
CA VAL A 66 10.22 3.22 3.92
C VAL A 66 9.39 4.05 2.94
N VAL A 67 9.46 5.36 3.09
CA VAL A 67 8.99 6.30 2.07
C VAL A 67 10.20 6.85 1.34
N THR A 68 10.15 6.83 0.01
CA THR A 68 11.23 7.35 -0.83
C THR A 68 10.73 8.47 -1.72
N ASP A 69 11.66 9.24 -2.28
CA ASP A 69 11.35 10.20 -3.33
C ASP A 69 11.28 9.49 -4.71
N LYS A 70 11.09 10.27 -5.78
CA LYS A 70 10.99 9.72 -7.14
C LYS A 70 12.26 9.00 -7.61
N ASN A 71 13.40 9.26 -6.97
CA ASN A 71 14.68 8.64 -7.29
C ASN A 71 15.03 7.49 -6.33
N TYR A 72 14.06 7.06 -5.52
CA TYR A 72 14.20 5.99 -4.52
C TYR A 72 15.17 6.33 -3.38
N ASN A 73 15.39 7.62 -3.12
CA ASN A 73 16.13 8.03 -1.94
C ASN A 73 15.19 8.00 -0.72
N VAL A 74 15.61 7.36 0.35
CA VAL A 74 14.78 7.23 1.55
C VAL A 74 14.60 8.59 2.20
N VAL A 75 13.35 9.03 2.36
CA VAL A 75 13.01 10.27 3.05
C VAL A 75 12.41 10.02 4.43
N GLN A 76 11.94 8.81 4.68
CA GLN A 76 11.36 8.44 5.97
C GLN A 76 11.40 6.92 6.15
N THR A 77 11.77 6.48 7.34
CA THR A 77 11.61 5.09 7.74
C THR A 77 10.27 4.95 8.45
N VAL A 78 9.51 3.93 8.06
CA VAL A 78 8.15 3.70 8.59
C VAL A 78 8.16 2.44 9.43
N VAL A 79 7.56 2.50 10.62
CA VAL A 79 7.33 1.32 11.44
C VAL A 79 5.88 0.91 11.24
N PRO A 80 5.63 -0.22 10.56
CA PRO A 80 4.25 -0.68 10.35
C PRO A 80 3.56 -1.00 11.67
N GLU A 81 2.26 -0.74 11.72
CA GLU A 81 1.42 -1.15 12.84
C GLU A 81 0.61 -2.38 12.44
N GLY A 82 0.72 -3.44 13.23
CA GLY A 82 0.08 -4.70 12.95
C GLY A 82 0.84 -5.55 11.94
N GLU A 83 0.22 -6.62 11.51
CA GLU A 83 0.77 -7.52 10.51
C GLU A 83 -0.37 -8.16 9.73
N ALA A 84 -0.22 -8.20 8.41
CA ALA A 84 -1.15 -8.88 7.53
C ALA A 84 -0.39 -9.90 6.69
N LEU A 85 -0.90 -11.12 6.66
CA LEU A 85 -0.31 -12.21 5.90
C LEU A 85 -1.29 -12.65 4.81
N MET A 86 -0.75 -13.19 3.73
CA MET A 86 -1.56 -13.79 2.67
C MET A 86 -1.60 -15.30 2.88
N PRO A 87 -2.79 -15.90 3.01
CA PRO A 87 -2.90 -17.36 2.99
C PRO A 87 -2.70 -17.88 1.56
N ALA A 88 -2.33 -19.14 1.44
CA ALA A 88 -2.28 -19.80 0.13
C ALA A 88 -3.68 -19.85 -0.48
N GLY A 89 -3.76 -19.72 -1.79
CA GLY A 89 -5.02 -19.72 -2.52
C GLY A 89 -5.47 -18.31 -2.87
N THR A 90 -6.77 -18.15 -3.13
CA THR A 90 -7.35 -16.85 -3.50
C THR A 90 -7.93 -16.17 -2.27
N SER A 91 -7.57 -14.90 -2.10
CA SER A 91 -8.00 -14.11 -0.94
C SER A 91 -8.46 -12.73 -1.38
N ALA A 92 -9.38 -12.16 -0.61
CA ALA A 92 -9.76 -10.77 -0.76
C ALA A 92 -8.72 -9.88 -0.07
N VAL A 93 -8.29 -8.83 -0.77
CA VAL A 93 -7.34 -7.84 -0.24
C VAL A 93 -7.99 -6.46 -0.36
N SER A 94 -7.91 -5.68 0.70
CA SER A 94 -8.44 -4.33 0.71
C SER A 94 -7.34 -3.34 1.01
N PHE A 95 -7.37 -2.21 0.31
CA PHE A 95 -6.52 -1.06 0.56
C PHE A 95 -7.37 0.11 1.00
N SER A 96 -6.93 0.83 2.02
CA SER A 96 -7.56 2.08 2.44
C SER A 96 -6.52 3.09 2.88
N CYS A 97 -6.87 4.36 2.81
CA CYS A 97 -6.02 5.46 3.25
C CYS A 97 -6.89 6.67 3.58
N SER A 98 -6.28 7.65 4.21
CA SER A 98 -6.92 8.96 4.43
C SER A 98 -6.40 9.95 3.40
N LEU A 99 -7.30 10.74 2.83
CA LEU A 99 -6.94 11.81 1.90
C LEU A 99 -6.70 13.09 2.69
N ILE A 100 -5.60 13.77 2.38
CA ILE A 100 -5.24 15.02 3.05
C ILE A 100 -5.24 16.22 2.11
N SER A 101 -5.66 16.02 0.87
CA SER A 101 -5.79 17.07 -0.14
C SER A 101 -7.22 17.08 -0.68
N GLU A 102 -7.65 18.20 -1.30
CA GLU A 102 -8.98 18.31 -1.89
C GLU A 102 -9.14 17.40 -3.10
N ASP A 103 -8.07 17.24 -3.87
CA ASP A 103 -8.07 16.38 -5.03
C ASP A 103 -7.59 15.00 -4.61
N ALA A 104 -8.31 13.95 -5.02
CA ALA A 104 -7.88 12.59 -4.80
C ALA A 104 -6.77 12.28 -5.79
N PRO A 105 -5.55 12.01 -5.32
CA PRO A 105 -4.47 11.63 -6.23
C PRO A 105 -4.71 10.24 -6.78
N ASP A 106 -4.12 9.97 -7.95
CA ASP A 106 -4.03 8.61 -8.45
C ASP A 106 -2.99 7.86 -7.61
N VAL A 107 -3.35 6.65 -7.22
CA VAL A 107 -2.46 5.78 -6.46
C VAL A 107 -2.24 4.51 -7.26
N VAL A 108 -0.99 4.21 -7.55
CA VAL A 108 -0.61 2.98 -8.25
C VAL A 108 0.04 2.05 -7.25
N ILE A 109 -0.50 0.86 -7.12
CA ILE A 109 -0.02 -0.14 -6.18
C ILE A 109 0.49 -1.34 -6.96
N ARG A 110 1.74 -1.71 -6.74
CA ARG A 110 2.28 -3.00 -7.15
C ARG A 110 2.28 -3.90 -5.93
N PHE A 111 1.39 -4.86 -5.93
CA PHE A 111 1.25 -5.85 -4.87
C PHE A 111 1.98 -7.12 -5.28
N MET A 112 2.80 -7.66 -4.40
CA MET A 112 3.64 -8.82 -4.72
C MET A 112 3.54 -9.84 -3.59
N THR A 113 3.44 -11.10 -3.98
CA THR A 113 3.50 -12.22 -3.04
C THR A 113 4.63 -13.14 -3.48
N LEU A 114 4.92 -14.17 -2.70
CA LEU A 114 5.87 -15.18 -3.11
C LEU A 114 5.35 -15.84 -4.40
N GLY A 115 6.04 -15.59 -5.50
CA GLY A 115 5.60 -15.97 -6.84
C GLY A 115 5.74 -14.82 -7.81
N GLU A 116 4.64 -14.42 -8.47
CA GLU A 116 4.66 -13.41 -9.51
C GLU A 116 4.14 -12.06 -9.04
N PRO A 117 4.81 -10.97 -9.39
CA PRO A 117 4.30 -9.62 -9.12
C PRO A 117 3.15 -9.26 -10.06
N GLU A 118 2.22 -8.45 -9.56
CA GLU A 118 1.11 -7.91 -10.34
C GLU A 118 0.87 -6.47 -9.94
N THR A 119 0.45 -5.63 -10.89
CA THR A 119 0.21 -4.22 -10.66
C THR A 119 -1.29 -3.96 -10.52
N VAL A 120 -1.67 -3.24 -9.48
CA VAL A 120 -3.05 -2.81 -9.23
C VAL A 120 -3.09 -1.29 -9.26
N GLU A 121 -3.96 -0.71 -10.11
CA GLU A 121 -4.22 0.73 -10.10
C GLU A 121 -5.42 1.01 -9.21
N VAL A 122 -5.26 2.01 -8.35
CA VAL A 122 -6.30 2.49 -7.44
C VAL A 122 -6.54 3.96 -7.72
N ARG A 123 -7.80 4.33 -7.99
CA ARG A 123 -8.18 5.71 -8.33
C ARG A 123 -9.37 6.19 -7.53
#